data_e92dded9e5dd2657bf9cea29f3ed24ec
#
_entry.id   e92dded9e5dd2657bf9cea29f3ed24ec
#
_cell.length_a   1.000
_cell.length_b   1.000
_cell.length_c   1.000
_cell.angle_alpha   90.00
_cell.angle_beta   90.00
_cell.angle_gamma   90.00
#
_symmetry.space_group_name_H-M   'P 1'
#
loop_
_entity.id
_entity.type
_entity.pdbx_description
1 polymer ?
#
loop_
_entity_poly.entity_id
_entity_poly.type
_entity_poly.pdbx_seq_one_letter_code
_entity_poly.pdbx_strand_id
1 'polypeptide(L)'
;MLVKYGGKQKMIDFHSHILPGIDDGSKNTQMSLAMIEEEKKQGVHTIVATPHFYADEDSVERFLKRRAHSYERLQEEAEKNNVELPKMYLGAEVYYFSGIGQASMIPELCIQGTGILLL
;
A
#
# COMPACT_ATOMS: atom_id res chain seq x y z
N MET A 1 1.57 4.77 -8.85
CA MET A 1 2.25 4.65 -10.15
C MET A 1 1.70 3.44 -10.91
N LEU A 2 1.11 3.70 -12.05
CA LEU A 2 0.46 2.66 -12.84
C LEU A 2 1.41 2.07 -13.86
N VAL A 3 1.47 0.75 -13.92
CA VAL A 3 2.28 0.03 -14.89
C VAL A 3 1.39 -0.96 -15.64
N LYS A 4 1.49 -0.92 -16.97
CA LYS A 4 0.76 -1.80 -17.88
C LYS A 4 1.59 -3.04 -18.17
N TYR A 5 0.97 -4.21 -18.20
CA TYR A 5 1.70 -5.45 -18.49
C TYR A 5 0.79 -6.48 -19.18
N GLY A 6 1.42 -7.50 -19.74
CA GLY A 6 0.71 -8.67 -20.23
C GLY A 6 -0.04 -8.51 -21.53
N GLY A 7 0.28 -7.54 -22.37
CA GLY A 7 -0.30 -7.39 -23.71
C GLY A 7 -1.80 -7.11 -23.77
N LYS A 8 -2.49 -7.13 -22.64
CA LYS A 8 -3.89 -6.70 -22.49
C LYS A 8 -3.88 -5.52 -21.54
N GLN A 9 -4.98 -4.80 -21.45
CA GLN A 9 -5.04 -3.57 -20.63
C GLN A 9 -5.05 -3.89 -19.12
N LYS A 10 -4.15 -4.76 -18.68
CA LYS A 10 -3.95 -5.06 -17.27
C LYS A 10 -2.95 -4.06 -16.69
N MET A 11 -3.27 -3.48 -15.56
CA MET A 11 -2.45 -2.48 -14.92
C MET A 11 -2.17 -2.84 -13.47
N ILE A 12 -0.97 -2.50 -13.02
CA ILE A 12 -0.58 -2.61 -11.62
C ILE A 12 -0.29 -1.21 -11.11
N ASP A 13 -0.83 -0.87 -9.95
CA ASP A 13 -0.43 0.33 -9.23
C ASP A 13 0.67 -0.05 -8.23
N PHE A 14 1.91 0.32 -8.53
CA PHE A 14 3.08 -0.02 -7.71
C PHE A 14 3.32 0.93 -6.54
N HIS A 15 2.64 2.05 -6.48
CA HIS A 15 2.89 3.06 -5.47
C HIS A 15 1.57 3.75 -5.14
N SER A 16 1.01 3.46 -3.99
CA SER A 16 -0.32 3.90 -3.64
C SER A 16 -0.44 4.17 -2.14
N HIS A 17 -1.16 5.24 -1.81
CA HIS A 17 -1.46 5.64 -0.44
C HIS A 17 -2.93 5.41 -0.12
N ILE A 18 -3.44 4.24 -0.45
CA ILE A 18 -4.87 3.93 -0.33
C ILE A 18 -5.27 3.33 1.00
N LEU A 19 -4.32 2.96 1.84
CA LEU A 19 -4.66 2.44 3.18
C LEU A 19 -5.27 3.54 4.03
N PRO A 20 -6.42 3.28 4.67
CA PRO A 20 -7.16 4.35 5.35
C PRO A 20 -6.50 4.83 6.63
N GLY A 21 -6.39 6.15 6.76
CA GLY A 21 -6.00 6.79 8.02
C GLY A 21 -4.59 6.53 8.50
N ILE A 22 -3.70 6.06 7.66
CA ILE A 22 -2.33 5.73 8.07
C ILE A 22 -1.34 6.84 7.75
N ASP A 23 -1.59 7.61 6.71
CA ASP A 23 -0.74 8.71 6.29
C ASP A 23 -1.58 9.84 5.67
N ASP A 24 -0.97 10.70 4.87
CA ASP A 24 -1.66 11.81 4.23
C ASP A 24 -2.43 11.42 2.96
N GLY A 25 -2.49 10.15 2.65
CA GLY A 25 -3.29 9.64 1.53
C GLY A 25 -4.76 9.51 1.89
N SER A 26 -5.32 8.31 1.79
CA SER A 26 -6.72 8.07 2.13
C SER A 26 -6.99 8.36 3.61
N LYS A 27 -8.06 9.10 3.88
CA LYS A 27 -8.41 9.52 5.25
C LYS A 27 -9.25 8.50 6.00
N ASN A 28 -10.02 7.70 5.27
CA ASN A 28 -10.94 6.72 5.86
C ASN A 28 -11.23 5.59 4.89
N THR A 29 -11.96 4.58 5.35
CA THR A 29 -12.26 3.41 4.53
C THR A 29 -13.13 3.74 3.34
N GLN A 30 -14.05 4.68 3.45
CA GLN A 30 -14.91 5.10 2.36
C GLN A 30 -14.10 5.74 1.23
N MET A 31 -13.15 6.60 1.58
CA MET A 31 -12.26 7.20 0.60
C MET A 31 -11.39 6.13 -0.08
N SER A 32 -10.87 5.18 0.70
CA SER A 32 -10.06 4.07 0.15
C SER A 32 -10.86 3.26 -0.85
N LEU A 33 -12.09 2.91 -0.54
CA LEU A 33 -12.95 2.15 -1.46
C LEU A 33 -13.25 2.94 -2.74
N ALA A 34 -13.49 4.25 -2.61
CA ALA A 34 -13.71 5.10 -3.78
C ALA A 34 -12.48 5.16 -4.69
N MET A 35 -11.30 5.26 -4.10
CA MET A 35 -10.03 5.25 -4.85
C MET A 35 -9.84 3.91 -5.56
N ILE A 36 -10.14 2.79 -4.89
CA ILE A 36 -10.03 1.45 -5.46
C ILE A 36 -10.99 1.30 -6.63
N GLU A 37 -12.23 1.72 -6.47
CA GLU A 37 -13.21 1.66 -7.55
C GLU A 37 -12.76 2.45 -8.77
N GLU A 38 -12.19 3.62 -8.57
CA GLU A 38 -11.65 4.43 -9.67
C GLU A 38 -10.49 3.72 -10.39
N GLU A 39 -9.59 3.11 -9.63
CA GLU A 39 -8.48 2.34 -10.22
C GLU A 39 -8.99 1.12 -10.98
N LYS A 40 -10.00 0.43 -10.44
CA LYS A 40 -10.62 -0.72 -11.13
C LYS A 40 -11.20 -0.30 -12.48
N LYS A 41 -11.84 0.86 -12.55
CA LYS A 41 -12.37 1.41 -13.82
C LYS A 41 -11.27 1.66 -14.83
N GLN A 42 -10.06 1.96 -14.38
CA GLN A 42 -8.90 2.17 -15.24
C GLN A 42 -8.21 0.87 -15.65
N GLY A 43 -8.69 -0.27 -15.18
CA GLY A 43 -8.11 -1.56 -15.50
C GLY A 43 -7.05 -2.05 -14.52
N VAL A 44 -6.93 -1.40 -13.36
CA VAL A 44 -6.00 -1.83 -12.32
C VAL A 44 -6.55 -3.06 -11.63
N HIS A 45 -5.77 -4.16 -11.63
CA HIS A 45 -6.18 -5.40 -10.95
C HIS A 45 -5.27 -5.77 -9.79
N THR A 46 -4.15 -5.08 -9.64
CA THR A 46 -3.21 -5.30 -8.53
C THR A 46 -2.76 -3.95 -8.00
N ILE A 47 -2.82 -3.78 -6.70
CA ILE A 47 -2.40 -2.55 -6.03
C ILE A 47 -1.34 -2.89 -5.00
N VAL A 48 -0.23 -2.14 -5.03
CA VAL A 48 0.77 -2.20 -3.97
C VAL A 48 0.56 -0.98 -3.09
N ALA A 49 0.14 -1.21 -1.86
CA ALA A 49 -0.05 -0.15 -0.87
C ALA A 49 1.28 0.16 -0.20
N THR A 50 1.74 1.40 -0.33
CA THR A 50 3.05 1.82 0.15
C THR A 50 2.92 3.06 1.04
N PRO A 51 2.36 2.90 2.26
CA PRO A 51 2.24 4.03 3.16
C PRO A 51 3.60 4.57 3.57
N HIS A 52 3.64 5.84 3.94
CA HIS A 52 4.86 6.50 4.39
C HIS A 52 5.38 5.89 5.68
N PHE A 53 6.68 5.63 5.72
CA PHE A 53 7.40 5.26 6.94
C PHE A 53 8.50 6.29 7.21
N TYR A 54 8.39 6.98 8.34
CA TYR A 54 9.36 7.99 8.79
C TYR A 54 10.14 7.41 9.96
N ALA A 55 11.35 6.92 9.69
CA ALA A 55 12.15 6.23 10.69
C ALA A 55 12.58 7.09 11.88
N ASP A 56 12.61 8.41 11.71
CA ASP A 56 12.92 9.35 12.78
C ASP A 56 11.72 9.65 13.69
N GLU A 57 10.51 9.30 13.27
CA GLU A 57 9.28 9.57 14.00
C GLU A 57 8.58 8.31 14.49
N ASP A 58 8.94 7.15 13.97
CA ASP A 58 8.24 5.90 14.22
C ASP A 58 9.22 4.73 14.28
N SER A 59 8.78 3.64 14.89
CA SER A 59 9.52 2.38 14.85
C SER A 59 8.94 1.47 13.77
N VAL A 60 9.74 0.57 13.25
CA VAL A 60 9.27 -0.44 12.30
C VAL A 60 8.11 -1.23 12.91
N GLU A 61 8.24 -1.63 14.17
CA GLU A 61 7.20 -2.41 14.84
C GLU A 61 5.86 -1.66 14.90
N ARG A 62 5.87 -0.40 15.32
CA ARG A 62 4.64 0.41 15.38
C ARG A 62 4.05 0.62 13.99
N PHE A 63 4.90 0.89 13.01
CA PHE A 63 4.46 1.07 11.63
C PHE A 63 3.77 -0.19 11.10
N LEU A 64 4.38 -1.36 11.31
CA LEU A 64 3.82 -2.61 10.81
C LEU A 64 2.46 -2.91 11.45
N LYS A 65 2.30 -2.62 12.73
CA LYS A 65 1.01 -2.78 13.42
C LYS A 65 -0.06 -1.85 12.85
N ARG A 66 0.29 -0.59 12.62
CA ARG A 66 -0.64 0.38 12.03
C ARG A 66 -1.03 -0.01 10.62
N ARG A 67 -0.06 -0.46 9.83
CA ARG A 67 -0.31 -0.91 8.46
C ARG A 67 -1.25 -2.13 8.44
N ALA A 68 -0.96 -3.12 9.25
CA ALA A 68 -1.78 -4.32 9.34
C ALA A 68 -3.22 -3.97 9.77
N HIS A 69 -3.36 -3.12 10.78
CA HIS A 69 -4.68 -2.70 11.27
C HIS A 69 -5.46 -1.92 10.22
N SER A 70 -4.79 -1.00 9.52
CA SER A 70 -5.40 -0.22 8.46
C SER A 70 -5.91 -1.12 7.33
N TYR A 71 -5.10 -2.08 6.90
CA TYR A 71 -5.49 -3.01 5.85
C TYR A 71 -6.66 -3.90 6.29
N GLU A 72 -6.64 -4.38 7.53
CA GLU A 72 -7.74 -5.17 8.08
C GLU A 72 -9.06 -4.38 8.05
N ARG A 73 -9.03 -3.12 8.46
CA ARG A 73 -10.20 -2.25 8.41
C ARG A 73 -10.73 -2.08 6.99
N LEU A 74 -9.82 -1.94 6.02
CA LEU A 74 -10.21 -1.83 4.62
C LEU A 74 -10.89 -3.12 4.13
N GLN A 75 -10.33 -4.28 4.47
CA GLN A 75 -10.91 -5.57 4.11
C GLN A 75 -12.30 -5.75 4.71
N GLU A 76 -12.47 -5.40 5.97
CA GLU A 76 -13.76 -5.49 6.65
C GLU A 76 -14.82 -4.60 6.01
N GLU A 77 -14.44 -3.37 5.68
CA GLU A 77 -15.38 -2.43 5.06
C GLU A 77 -15.74 -2.87 3.64
N ALA A 78 -14.79 -3.40 2.89
CA ALA A 78 -15.03 -3.94 1.55
C ALA A 78 -16.03 -5.10 1.61
N GLU A 79 -15.85 -6.01 2.57
CA GLU A 79 -16.76 -7.14 2.76
C GLU A 79 -18.16 -6.67 3.11
N LYS A 80 -18.28 -5.71 4.02
CA LYS A 80 -19.56 -5.10 4.40
C LYS A 80 -20.32 -4.51 3.22
N ASN A 81 -19.61 -3.91 2.28
CA ASN A 81 -20.20 -3.22 1.14
C ASN A 81 -20.24 -4.09 -0.12
N ASN A 82 -19.88 -5.37 -0.01
CA ASN A 82 -19.82 -6.30 -1.14
C ASN A 82 -18.91 -5.78 -2.26
N VAL A 83 -17.82 -5.14 -1.89
CA VAL A 83 -16.80 -4.66 -2.82
C VAL A 83 -15.70 -5.71 -2.91
N GLU A 84 -15.40 -6.19 -4.11
CA GLU A 84 -14.30 -7.09 -4.34
C GLU A 84 -13.01 -6.28 -4.44
N LEU A 85 -12.08 -6.50 -3.52
CA LEU A 85 -10.78 -5.85 -3.56
C LEU A 85 -9.92 -6.46 -4.65
N PRO A 86 -9.13 -5.66 -5.37
CA PRO A 86 -8.14 -6.19 -6.27
C PRO A 86 -7.07 -6.94 -5.47
N LYS A 87 -6.18 -7.64 -6.16
CA LYS A 87 -5.04 -8.26 -5.52
C LYS A 87 -4.19 -7.16 -4.87
N MET A 88 -3.84 -7.34 -3.61
CA MET A 88 -3.10 -6.32 -2.86
C MET A 88 -1.83 -6.85 -2.24
N TYR A 89 -0.78 -6.07 -2.36
CA TYR A 89 0.48 -6.29 -1.68
C TYR A 89 0.80 -5.10 -0.81
N LEU A 90 1.46 -5.33 0.31
CA LEU A 90 1.84 -4.26 1.22
C LEU A 90 3.34 -4.01 1.15
N GLY A 91 3.71 -2.76 1.20
CA GLY A 91 5.08 -2.31 1.26
C GLY A 91 5.18 -1.05 2.11
N ALA A 92 6.13 -0.21 1.83
CA ALA A 92 6.30 1.07 2.51
C ALA A 92 7.05 2.03 1.60
N GLU A 93 6.70 3.31 1.66
CA GLU A 93 7.52 4.37 1.09
C GLU A 93 8.40 4.90 2.21
N VAL A 94 9.68 4.57 2.15
CA VAL A 94 10.64 4.85 3.23
C VAL A 94 11.33 6.17 2.99
N TYR A 95 11.24 7.08 3.96
CA TYR A 95 11.93 8.37 3.87
C TYR A 95 13.40 8.21 4.21
N TYR A 96 14.23 8.95 3.48
CA TYR A 96 15.67 8.91 3.66
C TYR A 96 16.06 9.33 5.08
N PHE A 97 16.97 8.55 5.68
CA PHE A 97 17.54 8.82 6.99
C PHE A 97 18.94 8.19 7.06
N SER A 98 19.73 8.59 8.06
CA SER A 98 21.05 7.99 8.27
C SER A 98 20.89 6.48 8.53
N GLY A 99 21.62 5.66 7.78
CA GLY A 99 21.51 4.21 7.87
C GLY A 99 20.45 3.59 6.98
N ILE A 100 19.87 4.33 6.04
CA ILE A 100 18.82 3.84 5.17
C ILE A 100 19.24 2.59 4.37
N GLY A 101 20.51 2.43 4.10
CA GLY A 101 21.02 1.24 3.40
C GLY A 101 20.71 -0.06 4.14
N GLN A 102 20.43 0.00 5.42
CA GLN A 102 20.06 -1.15 6.23
C GLN A 102 18.55 -1.45 6.15
N ALA A 103 17.74 -0.50 5.69
CA ALA A 103 16.29 -0.69 5.61
C ALA A 103 15.91 -1.81 4.63
N SER A 104 16.70 -2.02 3.58
CA SER A 104 16.48 -3.11 2.63
C SER A 104 16.68 -4.49 3.27
N MET A 105 17.33 -4.55 4.44
CA MET A 105 17.49 -5.79 5.20
C MET A 105 16.28 -6.09 6.09
N ILE A 106 15.27 -5.22 6.08
CA ILE A 106 14.03 -5.43 6.80
C ILE A 106 12.96 -5.84 5.77
N PRO A 107 12.71 -7.15 5.62
CA PRO A 107 11.83 -7.63 4.55
C PRO A 107 10.43 -7.00 4.59
N GLU A 108 9.95 -6.66 5.77
CA GLU A 108 8.60 -6.12 5.96
C GLU A 108 8.44 -4.69 5.41
N LEU A 109 9.55 -3.98 5.18
CA LEU A 109 9.52 -2.65 4.55
C LEU A 109 9.58 -2.76 3.02
N CYS A 110 10.00 -3.90 2.51
CA CYS A 110 9.99 -4.15 1.08
C CYS A 110 8.59 -4.51 0.60
N ILE A 111 8.35 -4.35 -0.70
CA ILE A 111 7.11 -4.82 -1.30
C ILE A 111 7.02 -6.33 -1.11
N GLN A 112 5.91 -6.80 -0.58
CA GLN A 112 5.70 -8.22 -0.25
C GLN A 112 6.08 -9.14 -1.40
N GLY A 113 6.88 -10.15 -1.08
CA GLY A 113 7.30 -11.17 -2.04
C GLY A 113 8.41 -10.76 -3.00
N THR A 114 9.02 -9.58 -2.84
CA THR A 114 10.02 -9.12 -3.83
C THR A 114 11.29 -8.71 -3.10
N GLY A 115 11.67 -8.16 -2.35
CA GLY A 115 12.93 -7.59 -1.85
C GLY A 115 13.15 -6.18 -2.37
N ILE A 116 12.12 -5.58 -3.01
CA ILE A 116 12.20 -4.23 -3.54
C ILE A 116 11.80 -3.23 -2.46
N LEU A 117 12.67 -2.27 -2.19
CA LEU A 117 12.42 -1.17 -1.27
C LEU A 117 12.09 0.09 -2.07
N LEU A 118 10.98 0.74 -1.71
CA LEU A 118 10.59 2.01 -2.32
C LEU A 118 11.08 3.17 -1.44
N LEU A 119 11.82 4.07 -2.04
CA LEU A 119 12.36 5.26 -1.35
C LEU A 119 11.64 6.52 -1.79
#